data_bcd6bcb091c205e60fd64df89b7a87ff
#
_entry.id   bcd6bcb091c205e60fd64df89b7a87ff
#
_cell.length_a   1.000
_cell.length_b   1.000
_cell.length_c   1.000
_cell.angle_alpha   90.00
_cell.angle_beta   90.00
_cell.angle_gamma   90.00
#
_symmetry.space_group_name_H-M   'P 1'
#
loop_
_entity.id
_entity.type
_entity.pdbx_description
1 polymer ?
#
loop_
_entity_poly.entity_id
_entity_poly.type
_entity_poly.pdbx_seq_one_letter_code
_entity_poly.pdbx_strand_id
1 'polypeptide(L)'
;MTPRYALVTGASAGLGAEFAKQLAQKGLNLLLVARRGDRLQALAASLSQDFGVTVKTLVADLSEPNAPLLIEKYCHDNSLQIDWLINNAGVAGPDLLKDRDWPEQQAFFQLMMLSVVELCHRFVPGMAARKFGRVINVASVAGRIPRSGGCNYGPSKAYLVAVSEELNLTVAGQGVHVSALCPGFTHTDFHETAGLNDMKAGMPRWLWYGADTVVSDAIRGADVGKPVVVSGRLYRWLDPLFQSVWTRRFFRIKARPE
;
A
#
# COMPACT_ATOMS: atom_id res chain seq x y z
N MET A 1 20.56 -20.09 7.95
CA MET A 1 19.17 -19.67 7.67
C MET A 1 19.20 -18.69 6.53
N THR A 2 18.32 -18.85 5.53
CA THR A 2 18.23 -17.89 4.43
C THR A 2 17.76 -16.54 4.99
N PRO A 3 18.44 -15.43 4.66
CA PRO A 3 18.02 -14.11 5.14
C PRO A 3 16.61 -13.77 4.67
N ARG A 4 15.77 -13.27 5.58
CA ARG A 4 14.38 -12.90 5.30
C ARG A 4 14.30 -11.45 4.89
N TYR A 5 13.56 -11.17 3.82
CA TYR A 5 13.42 -9.83 3.27
C TYR A 5 11.97 -9.34 3.30
N ALA A 6 11.85 -8.04 3.48
CA ALA A 6 10.62 -7.31 3.20
C ALA A 6 10.78 -6.52 1.90
N LEU A 7 9.92 -6.79 0.93
CA LEU A 7 9.78 -6.01 -0.31
C LEU A 7 8.80 -4.87 -0.08
N VAL A 8 9.25 -3.62 -0.26
CA VAL A 8 8.42 -2.43 -0.09
C VAL A 8 8.38 -1.64 -1.39
N THR A 9 7.20 -1.52 -1.99
CA THR A 9 6.99 -0.70 -3.18
C THR A 9 6.61 0.73 -2.81
N GLY A 10 6.98 1.71 -3.64
CA GLY A 10 6.78 3.13 -3.33
C GLY A 10 7.58 3.59 -2.11
N ALA A 11 8.73 2.96 -1.85
CA ALA A 11 9.52 3.15 -0.62
C ALA A 11 10.21 4.52 -0.49
N SER A 12 10.25 5.34 -1.56
CA SER A 12 11.02 6.58 -1.60
C SER A 12 10.42 7.75 -0.80
N ALA A 13 9.22 7.60 -0.20
CA ALA A 13 8.56 8.64 0.60
C ALA A 13 7.36 8.11 1.40
N GLY A 14 6.83 8.93 2.29
CA GLY A 14 5.54 8.73 2.97
C GLY A 14 5.43 7.40 3.71
N LEU A 15 4.29 6.72 3.54
CA LEU A 15 4.05 5.42 4.19
C LEU A 15 5.08 4.36 3.80
N GLY A 16 5.55 4.35 2.54
CA GLY A 16 6.54 3.38 2.07
C GLY A 16 7.88 3.49 2.80
N ALA A 17 8.37 4.70 3.01
CA ALA A 17 9.58 4.96 3.79
C ALA A 17 9.40 4.59 5.26
N GLU A 18 8.23 4.87 5.83
CA GLU A 18 7.91 4.50 7.21
C GLU A 18 7.77 2.97 7.37
N PHE A 19 7.16 2.25 6.40
CA PHE A 19 7.17 0.78 6.37
C PHE A 19 8.60 0.24 6.37
N ALA A 20 9.46 0.76 5.50
CA ALA A 20 10.86 0.36 5.43
C ALA A 20 11.55 0.53 6.79
N LYS A 21 11.35 1.68 7.45
CA LYS A 21 11.92 1.96 8.78
C LYS A 21 11.44 0.97 9.84
N GLN A 22 10.12 0.78 9.99
CA GLN A 22 9.59 -0.09 11.05
C GLN A 22 9.91 -1.58 10.80
N LEU A 23 10.01 -2.01 9.54
CA LEU A 23 10.43 -3.38 9.22
C LEU A 23 11.93 -3.58 9.45
N ALA A 24 12.77 -2.57 9.18
CA ALA A 24 14.18 -2.56 9.57
C ALA A 24 14.35 -2.65 11.09
N GLN A 25 13.57 -1.89 11.87
CA GLN A 25 13.54 -1.98 13.34
C GLN A 25 13.17 -3.38 13.85
N LYS A 26 12.36 -4.15 13.09
CA LYS A 26 12.06 -5.56 13.39
C LYS A 26 13.20 -6.52 12.99
N GLY A 27 14.32 -6.01 12.48
CA GLY A 27 15.48 -6.83 12.06
C GLY A 27 15.30 -7.50 10.68
N LEU A 28 14.35 -7.08 9.86
CA LEU A 28 14.17 -7.60 8.51
C LEU A 28 15.12 -6.91 7.54
N ASN A 29 15.75 -7.69 6.65
CA ASN A 29 16.40 -7.13 5.48
C ASN A 29 15.36 -6.56 4.52
N LEU A 30 15.74 -5.60 3.67
CA LEU A 30 14.79 -4.88 2.83
C LEU A 30 15.17 -4.94 1.36
N LEU A 31 14.15 -5.02 0.50
CA LEU A 31 14.21 -4.64 -0.90
C LEU A 31 13.28 -3.44 -1.11
N LEU A 32 13.86 -2.27 -1.37
CA LEU A 32 13.13 -1.04 -1.58
C LEU A 32 12.95 -0.78 -3.08
N VAL A 33 11.71 -0.61 -3.51
CA VAL A 33 11.37 -0.40 -4.92
C VAL A 33 10.63 0.93 -5.10
N ALA A 34 11.13 1.79 -5.97
CA ALA A 34 10.48 3.03 -6.41
C ALA A 34 11.15 3.60 -7.66
N ARG A 35 10.60 4.68 -8.24
CA ARG A 35 11.15 5.36 -9.41
C ARG A 35 12.36 6.26 -9.09
N ARG A 36 12.40 6.85 -7.89
CA ARG A 36 13.43 7.82 -7.47
C ARG A 36 14.61 7.11 -6.83
N GLY A 37 15.62 6.78 -7.65
CA GLY A 37 16.78 5.99 -7.22
C GLY A 37 17.64 6.69 -6.17
N ASP A 38 17.85 7.99 -6.29
CA ASP A 38 18.58 8.83 -5.33
C ASP A 38 17.98 8.73 -3.91
N ARG A 39 16.66 8.88 -3.81
CA ARG A 39 15.96 8.77 -2.53
C ARG A 39 15.99 7.36 -1.95
N LEU A 40 15.91 6.33 -2.82
CA LEU A 40 16.06 4.94 -2.37
C LEU A 40 17.43 4.68 -1.79
N GLN A 41 18.49 5.16 -2.45
CA GLN A 41 19.86 4.98 -1.98
C GLN A 41 20.12 5.68 -0.64
N ALA A 42 19.66 6.93 -0.53
CA ALA A 42 19.77 7.68 0.72
C ALA A 42 19.03 6.98 1.89
N LEU A 43 17.81 6.51 1.64
CA LEU A 43 17.03 5.77 2.64
C LEU A 43 17.71 4.43 3.01
N ALA A 44 18.23 3.70 2.01
CA ALA A 44 18.92 2.43 2.24
C ALA A 44 20.17 2.60 3.11
N ALA A 45 20.98 3.64 2.84
CA ALA A 45 22.17 3.94 3.64
C ALA A 45 21.80 4.25 5.09
N SER A 46 20.81 5.12 5.32
CA SER A 46 20.34 5.44 6.68
C SER A 46 19.83 4.21 7.42
N LEU A 47 18.95 3.41 6.80
CA LEU A 47 18.37 2.23 7.45
C LEU A 47 19.42 1.16 7.76
N SER A 48 20.40 0.97 6.87
CA SER A 48 21.48 0.02 7.12
C SER A 48 22.37 0.50 8.27
N GLN A 49 22.66 1.80 8.35
CA GLN A 49 23.44 2.39 9.44
C GLN A 49 22.70 2.33 10.79
N ASP A 50 21.41 2.70 10.79
CA ASP A 50 20.64 2.84 12.03
C ASP A 50 20.24 1.48 12.64
N PHE A 51 20.00 0.46 11.80
CA PHE A 51 19.43 -0.84 12.25
C PHE A 51 20.31 -2.06 11.96
N GLY A 52 21.43 -1.90 11.27
CA GLY A 52 22.33 -3.00 10.97
C GLY A 52 21.78 -4.06 9.99
N VAL A 53 20.74 -3.72 9.24
CA VAL A 53 20.09 -4.63 8.27
C VAL A 53 20.64 -4.43 6.86
N THR A 54 20.55 -5.47 6.04
CA THR A 54 20.89 -5.37 4.61
C THR A 54 19.73 -4.73 3.86
N VAL A 55 19.99 -3.61 3.18
CA VAL A 55 18.99 -2.93 2.35
C VAL A 55 19.46 -2.91 0.90
N LYS A 56 18.66 -3.54 0.03
CA LYS A 56 18.84 -3.49 -1.43
C LYS A 56 17.84 -2.52 -2.04
N THR A 57 18.20 -1.92 -3.16
CA THR A 57 17.33 -0.99 -3.89
C THR A 57 17.16 -1.45 -5.32
N LEU A 58 15.96 -1.25 -5.87
CA LEU A 58 15.64 -1.50 -7.27
C LEU A 58 14.81 -0.33 -7.82
N VAL A 59 15.33 0.33 -8.85
CA VAL A 59 14.56 1.36 -9.55
C VAL A 59 13.61 0.69 -10.53
N ALA A 60 12.32 0.86 -10.32
CA ALA A 60 11.28 0.34 -11.20
C ALA A 60 10.02 1.23 -11.18
N ASP A 61 9.36 1.33 -12.32
CA ASP A 61 8.05 1.99 -12.45
C ASP A 61 6.96 0.92 -12.55
N LEU A 62 6.11 0.83 -11.55
CA LEU A 62 5.01 -0.14 -11.49
C LEU A 62 3.83 0.22 -12.41
N SER A 63 3.86 1.35 -13.09
CA SER A 63 2.95 1.64 -14.21
C SER A 63 3.35 0.90 -15.50
N GLU A 64 4.57 0.34 -15.54
CA GLU A 64 5.03 -0.50 -16.62
C GLU A 64 4.60 -1.97 -16.40
N PRO A 65 3.98 -2.64 -17.40
CA PRO A 65 3.43 -4.00 -17.23
C PRO A 65 4.47 -5.05 -16.82
N ASN A 66 5.73 -4.88 -17.24
CA ASN A 66 6.79 -5.84 -16.94
C ASN A 66 7.48 -5.64 -15.58
N ALA A 67 7.15 -4.57 -14.85
CA ALA A 67 7.84 -4.24 -13.59
C ALA A 67 7.72 -5.32 -12.51
N PRO A 68 6.56 -5.98 -12.28
CA PRO A 68 6.47 -7.06 -11.31
C PRO A 68 7.37 -8.26 -11.67
N LEU A 69 7.48 -8.60 -12.96
CA LEU A 69 8.39 -9.65 -13.43
C LEU A 69 9.86 -9.29 -13.20
N LEU A 70 10.24 -8.03 -13.45
CA LEU A 70 11.60 -7.55 -13.18
C LEU A 70 11.96 -7.63 -11.70
N ILE A 71 11.00 -7.32 -10.82
CA ILE A 71 11.19 -7.42 -9.36
C ILE A 71 11.38 -8.88 -8.96
N GLU A 72 10.55 -9.79 -9.44
CA GLU A 72 10.70 -11.23 -9.16
C GLU A 72 12.05 -11.75 -9.63
N LYS A 73 12.44 -11.43 -10.89
CA LYS A 73 13.73 -11.81 -11.44
C LYS A 73 14.89 -11.28 -10.59
N TYR A 74 14.84 -10.01 -10.18
CA TYR A 74 15.85 -9.44 -9.29
C TYR A 74 15.94 -10.19 -7.96
N CYS A 75 14.82 -10.56 -7.36
CA CYS A 75 14.79 -11.36 -6.14
C CYS A 75 15.43 -12.74 -6.35
N HIS A 76 15.10 -13.40 -7.45
CA HIS A 76 15.68 -14.71 -7.81
C HIS A 76 17.19 -14.62 -8.01
N ASP A 77 17.66 -13.70 -8.86
CA ASP A 77 19.08 -13.53 -9.21
C ASP A 77 19.95 -13.17 -7.99
N ASN A 78 19.35 -12.51 -6.99
CA ASN A 78 20.02 -12.14 -5.73
C ASN A 78 19.70 -13.07 -4.56
N SER A 79 18.99 -14.18 -4.79
CA SER A 79 18.59 -15.16 -3.75
C SER A 79 17.85 -14.51 -2.57
N LEU A 80 16.95 -13.56 -2.85
CA LEU A 80 16.18 -12.87 -1.82
C LEU A 80 14.89 -13.63 -1.50
N GLN A 81 14.78 -14.14 -0.28
CA GLN A 81 13.54 -14.75 0.19
C GLN A 81 12.61 -13.66 0.72
N ILE A 82 11.54 -13.37 -0.02
CA ILE A 82 10.53 -12.37 0.39
C ILE A 82 9.50 -13.03 1.32
N ASP A 83 9.46 -12.57 2.56
CA ASP A 83 8.51 -13.01 3.58
C ASP A 83 7.50 -11.91 3.97
N TRP A 84 7.81 -10.65 3.63
CA TRP A 84 6.91 -9.52 3.74
C TRP A 84 6.79 -8.83 2.38
N LEU A 85 5.56 -8.62 1.90
CA LEU A 85 5.28 -7.87 0.68
C LEU A 85 4.39 -6.66 1.02
N ILE A 86 4.93 -5.46 0.83
CA ILE A 86 4.22 -4.21 1.05
C ILE A 86 3.93 -3.54 -0.29
N ASN A 87 2.74 -3.73 -0.78
CA ASN A 87 2.22 -3.09 -1.98
C ASN A 87 1.68 -1.69 -1.61
N ASN A 88 2.61 -0.71 -1.60
CA ASN A 88 2.31 0.65 -1.16
C ASN A 88 2.37 1.68 -2.29
N ALA A 89 3.07 1.40 -3.39
CA ALA A 89 3.14 2.34 -4.52
C ALA A 89 1.74 2.75 -5.01
N GLY A 90 1.56 4.04 -5.27
CA GLY A 90 0.26 4.56 -5.71
C GLY A 90 0.26 6.06 -5.94
N VAL A 91 -0.75 6.52 -6.67
CA VAL A 91 -1.00 7.92 -7.02
C VAL A 91 -2.49 8.26 -6.87
N ALA A 92 -2.85 9.54 -6.88
CA ALA A 92 -4.26 9.96 -6.85
C ALA A 92 -5.01 9.60 -8.15
N GLY A 93 -4.28 9.64 -9.26
CA GLY A 93 -4.77 9.27 -10.59
C GLY A 93 -5.57 10.35 -11.33
N PRO A 94 -5.77 10.12 -12.62
CA PRO A 94 -6.56 11.00 -13.49
C PRO A 94 -8.06 10.88 -13.20
N ASP A 95 -8.83 11.90 -13.58
CA ASP A 95 -10.29 11.88 -13.53
C ASP A 95 -10.84 11.12 -14.75
N LEU A 96 -11.65 10.08 -14.50
CA LEU A 96 -12.22 9.23 -15.55
C LEU A 96 -13.05 9.99 -16.60
N LEU A 97 -13.69 11.07 -16.23
CA LEU A 97 -14.61 11.80 -17.10
C LEU A 97 -13.98 13.03 -17.76
N LYS A 98 -13.04 13.69 -17.04
CA LYS A 98 -12.39 14.91 -17.50
C LYS A 98 -11.13 14.62 -18.32
N ASP A 99 -10.31 13.65 -17.87
CA ASP A 99 -9.03 13.32 -18.50
C ASP A 99 -9.24 12.30 -19.61
N ARG A 100 -9.12 12.76 -20.88
CA ARG A 100 -9.41 11.95 -22.08
C ARG A 100 -8.24 11.10 -22.55
N ASP A 101 -7.09 11.17 -21.91
CA ASP A 101 -5.93 10.34 -22.22
C ASP A 101 -6.11 8.91 -21.67
N TRP A 102 -6.54 7.99 -22.52
CA TRP A 102 -6.74 6.60 -22.12
C TRP A 102 -5.44 5.87 -21.74
N PRO A 103 -4.30 6.05 -22.41
CA PRO A 103 -2.99 5.57 -21.93
C PRO A 103 -2.68 5.95 -20.47
N GLU A 104 -2.97 7.17 -20.04
CA GLU A 104 -2.79 7.58 -18.64
C GLU A 104 -3.73 6.81 -17.68
N GLN A 105 -4.98 6.60 -18.09
CA GLN A 105 -5.92 5.74 -17.34
C GLN A 105 -5.41 4.30 -17.22
N GLN A 106 -4.86 3.73 -18.32
CA GLN A 106 -4.28 2.38 -18.30
C GLN A 106 -3.06 2.29 -17.37
N ALA A 107 -2.15 3.25 -17.45
CA ALA A 107 -0.98 3.32 -16.56
C ALA A 107 -1.40 3.41 -15.07
N PHE A 108 -2.47 4.17 -14.79
CA PHE A 108 -3.06 4.22 -13.46
C PHE A 108 -3.58 2.85 -13.01
N PHE A 109 -4.36 2.14 -13.82
CA PHE A 109 -4.85 0.80 -13.47
C PHE A 109 -3.71 -0.19 -13.31
N GLN A 110 -2.69 -0.11 -14.18
CA GLN A 110 -1.50 -0.94 -14.08
C GLN A 110 -0.81 -0.75 -12.73
N LEU A 111 -0.56 0.49 -12.33
CA LEU A 111 0.07 0.80 -11.04
C LEU A 111 -0.80 0.41 -9.84
N MET A 112 -2.11 0.78 -9.87
CA MET A 112 -2.95 0.74 -8.68
C MET A 112 -3.62 -0.61 -8.43
N MET A 113 -3.71 -1.47 -9.44
CA MET A 113 -4.42 -2.74 -9.35
C MET A 113 -3.59 -3.90 -9.90
N LEU A 114 -3.19 -3.85 -11.18
CA LEU A 114 -2.57 -4.99 -11.84
C LEU A 114 -1.21 -5.34 -11.24
N SER A 115 -0.34 -4.35 -11.01
CA SER A 115 0.97 -4.59 -10.40
C SER A 115 0.84 -5.20 -8.98
N VAL A 116 -0.18 -4.80 -8.22
CA VAL A 116 -0.41 -5.31 -6.86
C VAL A 116 -0.80 -6.78 -6.90
N VAL A 117 -1.78 -7.16 -7.74
CA VAL A 117 -2.22 -8.56 -7.82
C VAL A 117 -1.16 -9.43 -8.47
N GLU A 118 -0.39 -8.92 -9.42
CA GLU A 118 0.72 -9.65 -10.04
C GLU A 118 1.86 -9.91 -9.04
N LEU A 119 2.22 -8.94 -8.21
CA LEU A 119 3.17 -9.16 -7.12
C LEU A 119 2.65 -10.20 -6.11
N CYS A 120 1.36 -10.14 -5.76
CA CYS A 120 0.76 -11.19 -4.93
C CYS A 120 0.84 -12.57 -5.61
N HIS A 121 0.49 -12.67 -6.91
CA HIS A 121 0.57 -13.89 -7.69
C HIS A 121 1.99 -14.50 -7.71
N ARG A 122 3.01 -13.66 -7.82
CA ARG A 122 4.42 -14.11 -7.88
C ARG A 122 4.99 -14.52 -6.54
N PHE A 123 4.66 -13.83 -5.45
CA PHE A 123 5.31 -14.05 -4.15
C PHE A 123 4.50 -14.89 -3.16
N VAL A 124 3.17 -14.83 -3.18
CA VAL A 124 2.31 -15.55 -2.21
C VAL A 124 2.47 -17.08 -2.30
N PRO A 125 2.56 -17.73 -3.48
CA PRO A 125 2.76 -19.17 -3.55
C PRO A 125 4.04 -19.63 -2.85
N GLY A 126 5.14 -18.91 -3.02
CA GLY A 126 6.40 -19.18 -2.32
C GLY A 126 6.30 -19.02 -0.80
N MET A 127 5.57 -17.99 -0.34
CA MET A 127 5.28 -17.80 1.08
C MET A 127 4.45 -18.96 1.65
N ALA A 128 3.42 -19.40 0.94
CA ALA A 128 2.55 -20.51 1.33
C ALA A 128 3.34 -21.83 1.43
N ALA A 129 4.22 -22.11 0.46
CA ALA A 129 5.09 -23.29 0.49
C ALA A 129 5.99 -23.29 1.74
N ARG A 130 6.46 -22.14 2.20
CA ARG A 130 7.26 -21.98 3.41
C ARG A 130 6.44 -21.85 4.70
N LYS A 131 5.11 -21.86 4.59
CA LYS A 131 4.15 -21.68 5.69
C LYS A 131 4.35 -20.39 6.49
N PHE A 132 4.84 -19.36 5.82
CA PHE A 132 5.01 -18.02 6.41
C PHE A 132 5.00 -16.94 5.33
N GLY A 133 4.15 -15.94 5.52
CA GLY A 133 4.14 -14.72 4.71
C GLY A 133 3.27 -13.64 5.33
N ARG A 134 3.62 -12.38 5.05
CA ARG A 134 2.83 -11.20 5.40
C ARG A 134 2.72 -10.31 4.18
N VAL A 135 1.50 -10.06 3.75
CA VAL A 135 1.19 -9.17 2.63
C VAL A 135 0.35 -8.02 3.13
N ILE A 136 0.76 -6.80 2.83
CA ILE A 136 -0.01 -5.58 3.11
C ILE A 136 -0.25 -4.86 1.79
N ASN A 137 -1.51 -4.81 1.36
CA ASN A 137 -1.94 -4.01 0.22
C ASN A 137 -2.47 -2.67 0.73
N VAL A 138 -1.80 -1.57 0.39
CA VAL A 138 -2.20 -0.24 0.85
C VAL A 138 -3.39 0.25 0.03
N ALA A 139 -4.58 0.03 0.61
CA ALA A 139 -5.86 0.53 0.13
C ALA A 139 -6.09 1.98 0.60
N SER A 140 -7.29 2.32 1.03
CA SER A 140 -7.68 3.62 1.59
C SER A 140 -9.10 3.54 2.16
N VAL A 141 -9.46 4.42 3.09
CA VAL A 141 -10.87 4.66 3.45
C VAL A 141 -11.69 5.16 2.25
N ALA A 142 -11.05 5.74 1.21
CA ALA A 142 -11.71 6.09 -0.04
C ALA A 142 -12.27 4.88 -0.82
N GLY A 143 -11.74 3.67 -0.58
CA GLY A 143 -12.31 2.43 -1.11
C GLY A 143 -13.55 1.95 -0.35
N ARG A 144 -13.86 2.56 0.78
CA ARG A 144 -14.97 2.18 1.67
C ARG A 144 -16.13 3.18 1.64
N ILE A 145 -15.92 4.37 1.10
CA ILE A 145 -16.91 5.46 1.06
C ILE A 145 -17.06 5.96 -0.38
N PRO A 146 -18.27 5.99 -0.97
CA PRO A 146 -18.50 6.59 -2.28
C PRO A 146 -18.17 8.09 -2.27
N ARG A 147 -17.47 8.53 -3.31
CA ARG A 147 -17.07 9.92 -3.47
C ARG A 147 -17.30 10.37 -4.92
N SER A 148 -17.81 11.57 -5.13
CA SER A 148 -17.90 12.18 -6.46
C SER A 148 -16.57 12.87 -6.83
N GLY A 149 -16.26 12.92 -8.13
CA GLY A 149 -14.99 13.42 -8.68
C GLY A 149 -13.83 12.45 -8.53
N GLY A 150 -12.92 12.40 -9.50
CA GLY A 150 -11.74 11.55 -9.48
C GLY A 150 -12.03 10.04 -9.52
N CYS A 151 -12.94 9.63 -10.29
CA CYS A 151 -13.70 8.37 -10.29
C CYS A 151 -12.96 7.03 -10.18
N ASN A 152 -11.64 6.95 -10.42
CA ASN A 152 -10.93 5.66 -10.42
C ASN A 152 -10.22 5.33 -9.10
N TYR A 153 -9.82 6.33 -8.33
CA TYR A 153 -9.05 6.10 -7.10
C TYR A 153 -9.82 5.27 -6.05
N GLY A 154 -11.04 5.70 -5.70
CA GLY A 154 -11.88 4.96 -4.74
C GLY A 154 -12.15 3.52 -5.17
N PRO A 155 -12.65 3.29 -6.41
CA PRO A 155 -12.86 1.94 -6.96
C PRO A 155 -11.59 1.07 -6.97
N SER A 156 -10.42 1.60 -7.34
CA SER A 156 -9.17 0.81 -7.30
C SER A 156 -8.81 0.40 -5.86
N LYS A 157 -9.05 1.28 -4.88
CA LYS A 157 -8.81 0.95 -3.47
C LYS A 157 -9.86 -0.02 -2.91
N ALA A 158 -11.11 0.02 -3.39
CA ALA A 158 -12.14 -0.97 -3.06
C ALA A 158 -11.77 -2.36 -3.62
N TYR A 159 -11.24 -2.41 -4.85
CA TYR A 159 -10.71 -3.64 -5.43
C TYR A 159 -9.60 -4.25 -4.57
N LEU A 160 -8.65 -3.45 -4.07
CA LEU A 160 -7.59 -3.94 -3.20
C LEU A 160 -8.12 -4.48 -1.86
N VAL A 161 -9.19 -3.92 -1.33
CA VAL A 161 -9.84 -4.48 -0.13
C VAL A 161 -10.39 -5.86 -0.44
N ALA A 162 -11.23 -5.99 -1.47
CA ALA A 162 -11.89 -7.24 -1.83
C ALA A 162 -10.86 -8.36 -2.12
N VAL A 163 -9.87 -8.10 -2.97
CA VAL A 163 -8.86 -9.11 -3.31
C VAL A 163 -7.99 -9.51 -2.11
N SER A 164 -7.73 -8.59 -1.18
CA SER A 164 -6.97 -8.92 0.03
C SER A 164 -7.75 -9.83 0.97
N GLU A 165 -9.05 -9.60 1.12
CA GLU A 165 -9.93 -10.45 1.94
C GLU A 165 -10.02 -11.87 1.37
N GLU A 166 -10.24 -12.02 0.06
CA GLU A 166 -10.29 -13.33 -0.60
C GLU A 166 -8.96 -14.07 -0.55
N LEU A 167 -7.84 -13.38 -0.82
CA LEU A 167 -6.52 -13.98 -0.70
C LEU A 167 -6.23 -14.42 0.73
N ASN A 168 -6.57 -13.60 1.73
CA ASN A 168 -6.38 -13.98 3.14
C ASN A 168 -7.16 -15.24 3.49
N LEU A 169 -8.43 -15.33 3.11
CA LEU A 169 -9.25 -16.53 3.32
C LEU A 169 -8.62 -17.77 2.65
N THR A 170 -8.04 -17.59 1.47
CA THR A 170 -7.45 -18.68 0.69
C THR A 170 -6.16 -19.21 1.32
N VAL A 171 -5.30 -18.34 1.86
CA VAL A 171 -3.93 -18.72 2.26
C VAL A 171 -3.65 -18.66 3.76
N ALA A 172 -4.58 -18.17 4.59
CA ALA A 172 -4.38 -18.04 6.04
C ALA A 172 -4.06 -19.39 6.70
N GLY A 173 -4.72 -20.47 6.29
CA GLY A 173 -4.45 -21.84 6.75
C GLY A 173 -3.06 -22.36 6.38
N GLN A 174 -2.36 -21.68 5.47
CA GLN A 174 -0.98 -21.98 5.05
C GLN A 174 0.04 -21.06 5.72
N GLY A 175 -0.33 -20.31 6.77
CA GLY A 175 0.56 -19.42 7.52
C GLY A 175 0.85 -18.09 6.84
N VAL A 176 0.12 -17.74 5.78
CA VAL A 176 0.24 -16.47 5.07
C VAL A 176 -0.95 -15.57 5.41
N HIS A 177 -0.65 -14.36 5.86
CA HIS A 177 -1.68 -13.36 6.16
C HIS A 177 -1.64 -12.26 5.10
N VAL A 178 -2.78 -11.95 4.51
CA VAL A 178 -2.97 -10.87 3.54
C VAL A 178 -3.89 -9.82 4.13
N SER A 179 -3.45 -8.57 4.19
CA SER A 179 -4.18 -7.47 4.81
C SER A 179 -4.35 -6.30 3.85
N ALA A 180 -5.56 -5.78 3.72
CA ALA A 180 -5.80 -4.47 3.15
C ALA A 180 -5.64 -3.40 4.24
N LEU A 181 -4.65 -2.52 4.10
CA LEU A 181 -4.55 -1.33 4.94
C LEU A 181 -5.44 -0.24 4.37
N CYS A 182 -6.38 0.27 5.16
CA CYS A 182 -7.26 1.38 4.81
C CYS A 182 -6.91 2.62 5.65
N PRO A 183 -5.89 3.41 5.25
CA PRO A 183 -5.57 4.65 5.94
C PRO A 183 -6.69 5.66 5.76
N GLY A 184 -6.95 6.46 6.81
CA GLY A 184 -7.62 7.74 6.70
C GLY A 184 -6.67 8.83 6.22
N PHE A 185 -6.96 10.09 6.56
CA PHE A 185 -6.04 11.18 6.27
C PHE A 185 -4.73 10.99 7.03
N THR A 186 -3.62 10.96 6.30
CA THR A 186 -2.29 10.70 6.86
C THR A 186 -1.34 11.79 6.44
N HIS A 187 -0.54 12.28 7.38
CA HIS A 187 0.52 13.25 7.10
C HIS A 187 1.63 12.61 6.27
N THR A 188 1.55 12.77 4.94
CA THR A 188 2.54 12.28 3.97
C THR A 188 2.60 13.22 2.77
N ASP A 189 3.67 13.11 1.96
CA ASP A 189 3.83 13.85 0.70
C ASP A 189 2.76 13.52 -0.35
N PHE A 190 1.95 12.47 -0.13
CA PHE A 190 0.92 12.04 -1.07
C PHE A 190 -0.09 13.15 -1.38
N HIS A 191 -0.51 13.91 -0.37
CA HIS A 191 -1.49 15.00 -0.56
C HIS A 191 -0.88 16.19 -1.30
N GLU A 192 0.41 16.42 -1.16
CA GLU A 192 1.14 17.49 -1.87
C GLU A 192 1.32 17.12 -3.35
N THR A 193 1.74 15.88 -3.62
CA THR A 193 1.87 15.36 -4.99
C THR A 193 0.53 15.18 -5.70
N ALA A 194 -0.55 15.00 -4.96
CA ALA A 194 -1.90 14.83 -5.51
C ALA A 194 -2.65 16.17 -5.75
N GLY A 195 -2.04 17.33 -5.48
CA GLY A 195 -2.70 18.64 -5.60
C GLY A 195 -3.84 18.85 -4.59
N LEU A 196 -3.85 18.13 -3.47
CA LEU A 196 -4.92 18.14 -2.48
C LEU A 196 -4.63 19.05 -1.27
N ASN A 197 -3.76 20.07 -1.45
CA ASN A 197 -3.35 20.98 -0.38
C ASN A 197 -4.53 21.78 0.20
N ASP A 198 -5.46 22.22 -0.65
CA ASP A 198 -6.67 22.96 -0.20
C ASP A 198 -7.58 22.09 0.65
N MET A 199 -7.69 20.80 0.32
CA MET A 199 -8.42 19.84 1.13
C MET A 199 -7.73 19.60 2.49
N LYS A 200 -6.40 19.61 2.51
CA LYS A 200 -5.61 19.50 3.74
C LYS A 200 -5.86 20.68 4.68
N ALA A 201 -5.92 21.90 4.14
CA ALA A 201 -6.17 23.14 4.91
C ALA A 201 -7.60 23.21 5.50
N GLY A 202 -8.58 22.61 4.83
CA GLY A 202 -10.00 22.66 5.23
C GLY A 202 -10.44 21.56 6.21
N MET A 203 -9.56 20.62 6.57
CA MET A 203 -9.93 19.49 7.43
C MET A 203 -9.41 19.63 8.86
N PRO A 204 -10.22 19.28 9.89
CA PRO A 204 -9.81 19.32 11.28
C PRO A 204 -8.57 18.42 11.55
N ARG A 205 -7.62 18.95 12.33
CA ARG A 205 -6.36 18.26 12.63
C ARG A 205 -6.53 16.86 13.30
N TRP A 206 -7.60 16.65 14.04
CA TRP A 206 -7.89 15.38 14.71
C TRP A 206 -8.30 14.23 13.77
N LEU A 207 -8.58 14.54 12.48
CA LEU A 207 -8.81 13.54 11.43
C LEU A 207 -7.49 13.00 10.84
N TRP A 208 -6.35 13.64 11.15
CA TRP A 208 -5.07 13.32 10.58
C TRP A 208 -4.25 12.46 11.53
N TYR A 209 -3.66 11.39 10.98
CA TYR A 209 -2.80 10.48 11.72
C TYR A 209 -1.37 10.55 11.21
N GLY A 210 -0.40 10.27 12.08
CA GLY A 210 1.00 10.13 11.69
C GLY A 210 1.23 8.86 10.88
N ALA A 211 2.19 8.89 9.97
CA ALA A 211 2.57 7.71 9.18
C ALA A 211 3.04 6.56 10.09
N ASP A 212 3.73 6.88 11.17
CA ASP A 212 4.20 5.94 12.21
C ASP A 212 3.06 5.10 12.81
N THR A 213 1.99 5.75 13.21
CA THR A 213 0.79 5.10 13.78
C THR A 213 0.09 4.24 12.74
N VAL A 214 -0.08 4.74 11.52
CA VAL A 214 -0.73 4.03 10.41
C VAL A 214 0.03 2.75 10.06
N VAL A 215 1.35 2.83 9.94
CA VAL A 215 2.20 1.69 9.61
C VAL A 215 2.25 0.68 10.76
N SER A 216 2.35 1.15 12.01
CA SER A 216 2.33 0.28 13.19
C SER A 216 1.01 -0.51 13.29
N ASP A 217 -0.14 0.14 13.03
CA ASP A 217 -1.45 -0.53 12.97
C ASP A 217 -1.48 -1.61 11.87
N ALA A 218 -0.91 -1.30 10.68
CA ALA A 218 -0.86 -2.23 9.56
C ALA A 218 -0.01 -3.47 9.86
N ILE A 219 1.20 -3.28 10.37
CA ILE A 219 2.12 -4.37 10.71
C ILE A 219 1.50 -5.28 11.77
N ARG A 220 0.95 -4.70 12.85
CA ARG A 220 0.23 -5.49 13.87
C ARG A 220 -0.96 -6.25 13.31
N GLY A 221 -1.74 -5.61 12.42
CA GLY A 221 -2.86 -6.27 11.78
C GLY A 221 -2.44 -7.47 10.94
N ALA A 222 -1.38 -7.32 10.14
CA ALA A 222 -0.82 -8.40 9.34
C ALA A 222 -0.21 -9.52 10.20
N ASP A 223 0.44 -9.20 11.31
CA ASP A 223 0.99 -10.21 12.23
C ASP A 223 -0.11 -11.11 12.80
N VAL A 224 -1.28 -10.56 13.12
CA VAL A 224 -2.42 -11.32 13.69
C VAL A 224 -3.45 -11.78 12.64
N GLY A 225 -3.17 -11.62 11.35
CA GLY A 225 -4.01 -12.12 10.26
C GLY A 225 -5.32 -11.36 10.03
N LYS A 226 -5.39 -10.07 10.36
CA LYS A 226 -6.57 -9.25 10.06
C LYS A 226 -6.65 -8.97 8.56
N PRO A 227 -7.74 -9.38 7.87
CA PRO A 227 -7.86 -9.16 6.43
C PRO A 227 -8.02 -7.67 6.05
N VAL A 228 -8.64 -6.87 6.94
CA VAL A 228 -8.80 -5.42 6.76
C VAL A 228 -8.32 -4.68 8.01
N VAL A 229 -7.45 -3.72 7.82
CA VAL A 229 -6.92 -2.84 8.87
C VAL A 229 -7.31 -1.41 8.56
N VAL A 230 -8.32 -0.89 9.25
CA VAL A 230 -8.68 0.52 9.20
C VAL A 230 -7.84 1.26 10.22
N SER A 231 -6.91 2.10 9.77
CA SER A 231 -6.06 2.86 10.67
C SER A 231 -6.74 4.12 11.17
N GLY A 232 -6.46 4.44 12.44
CA GLY A 232 -7.10 5.57 13.14
C GLY A 232 -8.36 5.15 13.90
N ARG A 233 -8.43 5.52 15.21
CA ARG A 233 -9.53 5.11 16.11
C ARG A 233 -10.90 5.53 15.61
N LEU A 234 -11.02 6.75 15.10
CA LEU A 234 -12.28 7.28 14.59
C LEU A 234 -12.75 6.52 13.35
N TYR A 235 -11.86 6.35 12.35
CA TYR A 235 -12.21 5.65 11.12
C TYR A 235 -12.63 4.22 11.40
N ARG A 236 -11.95 3.55 12.33
CA ARG A 236 -12.28 2.19 12.76
C ARG A 236 -13.66 2.10 13.42
N TRP A 237 -14.02 3.11 14.21
CA TRP A 237 -15.34 3.18 14.85
C TRP A 237 -16.46 3.46 13.85
N LEU A 238 -16.21 4.29 12.84
CA LEU A 238 -17.19 4.65 11.80
C LEU A 238 -17.30 3.60 10.68
N ASP A 239 -16.30 2.74 10.49
CA ASP A 239 -16.25 1.80 9.38
C ASP A 239 -17.48 0.88 9.25
N PRO A 240 -18.04 0.30 10.31
CA PRO A 240 -19.26 -0.49 10.21
C PRO A 240 -20.44 0.29 9.60
N LEU A 241 -20.53 1.59 9.87
CA LEU A 241 -21.56 2.46 9.30
C LEU A 241 -21.33 2.71 7.81
N PHE A 242 -20.08 2.81 7.37
CA PHE A 242 -19.73 2.97 5.95
C PHE A 242 -20.06 1.71 5.14
N GLN A 243 -19.98 0.53 5.73
CA GLN A 243 -20.22 -0.74 5.06
C GLN A 243 -21.66 -1.23 5.15
N SER A 244 -22.45 -0.71 6.08
CA SER A 244 -23.85 -1.10 6.22
C SER A 244 -24.69 -0.61 5.04
N VAL A 245 -25.47 -1.49 4.43
CA VAL A 245 -26.43 -1.16 3.35
C VAL A 245 -27.45 -0.11 3.77
N TRP A 246 -27.76 -0.03 5.08
CA TRP A 246 -28.75 0.90 5.64
C TRP A 246 -28.21 2.31 5.83
N THR A 247 -26.95 2.44 6.24
CA THR A 247 -26.36 3.73 6.60
C THR A 247 -25.43 4.28 5.54
N ARG A 248 -24.83 3.45 4.68
CA ARG A 248 -23.88 3.86 3.63
C ARG A 248 -24.38 5.02 2.77
N ARG A 249 -25.69 5.11 2.51
CA ARG A 249 -26.30 6.20 1.71
C ARG A 249 -26.10 7.59 2.32
N PHE A 250 -25.87 7.69 3.62
CA PHE A 250 -25.64 8.96 4.32
C PHE A 250 -24.17 9.40 4.29
N PHE A 251 -23.26 8.47 3.99
CA PHE A 251 -21.82 8.69 3.92
C PHE A 251 -21.38 8.79 2.46
N ARG A 252 -21.57 9.99 1.88
CA ARG A 252 -21.15 10.29 0.51
C ARG A 252 -20.36 11.59 0.52
N ILE A 253 -19.16 11.58 -0.04
CA ILE A 253 -18.36 12.79 -0.20
C ILE A 253 -18.71 13.38 -1.56
N LYS A 254 -19.36 14.53 -1.59
CA LYS A 254 -19.63 15.31 -2.81
C LYS A 254 -18.45 16.25 -3.06
N ALA A 255 -17.96 16.32 -4.31
CA ALA A 255 -17.09 17.43 -4.70
C ALA A 255 -17.84 18.74 -4.51
N ARG A 256 -17.13 19.80 -4.10
CA ARG A 256 -17.74 21.15 -4.12
C ARG A 256 -18.06 21.46 -5.58
N PRO A 257 -19.22 22.06 -5.88
CA PRO A 257 -19.47 22.63 -7.20
C PRO A 257 -18.38 23.66 -7.48
N GLU A 258 -17.84 23.63 -8.68
CA GLU A 258 -16.91 24.63 -9.21
C GLU A 258 -17.62 25.97 -9.38
#